data_7d0fbe7e37d954ceafd8199a5808f577
#
_entry.id   7d0fbe7e37d954ceafd8199a5808f577
#
_cell.length_a   1.000
_cell.length_b   1.000
_cell.length_c   1.000
_cell.angle_alpha   90.00
_cell.angle_beta   90.00
_cell.angle_gamma   90.00
#
_symmetry.space_group_name_H-M   'P 1'
#
loop_
_entity.id
_entity.type
_entity.pdbx_description
1 polymer ?
#
loop_
_entity_poly.entity_id
_entity_poly.type
_entity_poly.pdbx_seq_one_letter_code
_entity_poly.pdbx_strand_id
1 'polypeptide(L)'
;MAFIILFNSNMIPLVFIGGLAALTAYTYYGQNLISAEEAKRLIKDGKIKKVIDVRTITEWRAGHYPRAIHIPVDKINEKTTTELPKRGLLVYCNTGQRARFAAEKLESLGFKDVYYIAGLYTSLL
;
A
#
# COMPACT_ATOMS: atom_id res chain seq x y z
N MET A 1 -22.65 -8.41 2.73
CA MET A 1 -22.13 -7.95 4.03
C MET A 1 -23.21 -8.06 5.07
N ALA A 2 -23.14 -9.09 5.87
CA ALA A 2 -24.19 -9.43 6.83
C ALA A 2 -24.43 -8.35 7.89
N PHE A 3 -23.41 -7.62 8.30
CA PHE A 3 -23.52 -6.60 9.33
C PHE A 3 -24.39 -5.40 8.92
N ILE A 4 -24.67 -5.24 7.63
CA ILE A 4 -25.50 -4.12 7.13
C ILE A 4 -26.98 -4.34 7.40
N ILE A 5 -27.38 -5.56 7.74
CA ILE A 5 -28.78 -5.94 7.88
C ILE A 5 -29.37 -5.55 9.25
N LEU A 6 -28.54 -5.11 10.18
CA LEU A 6 -28.95 -4.80 11.54
C LEU A 6 -29.53 -3.39 11.64
N PHE A 7 -30.87 -3.30 11.71
CA PHE A 7 -31.61 -2.03 11.78
C PHE A 7 -32.18 -1.83 13.18
N ASN A 8 -31.33 -1.41 14.11
CA ASN A 8 -31.75 -1.05 15.47
C ASN A 8 -31.01 0.19 15.95
N SER A 9 -31.36 0.69 17.11
CA SER A 9 -30.74 1.91 17.67
C SER A 9 -29.22 1.76 17.90
N ASN A 10 -28.72 0.54 17.96
CA ASN A 10 -27.31 0.27 18.19
C ASN A 10 -26.55 -0.01 16.90
N MET A 11 -27.18 0.18 15.77
CA MET A 11 -26.61 -0.18 14.48
C MET A 11 -25.39 0.66 14.12
N ILE A 12 -25.37 1.95 14.48
CA ILE A 12 -24.26 2.85 14.13
C ILE A 12 -22.91 2.36 14.64
N PRO A 13 -22.76 1.97 15.94
CA PRO A 13 -21.50 1.39 16.42
C PRO A 13 -21.12 0.11 15.70
N LEU A 14 -22.09 -0.75 15.40
CA LEU A 14 -21.83 -2.01 14.71
C LEU A 14 -21.37 -1.78 13.27
N VAL A 15 -21.98 -0.84 12.56
CA VAL A 15 -21.56 -0.49 11.20
C VAL A 15 -20.15 0.10 11.21
N PHE A 16 -19.84 0.95 12.18
CA PHE A 16 -18.52 1.55 12.32
C PHE A 16 -17.45 0.49 12.58
N ILE A 17 -17.70 -0.45 13.50
CA ILE A 17 -16.78 -1.56 13.76
C ILE A 17 -16.62 -2.42 12.51
N GLY A 18 -17.69 -2.68 11.78
CA GLY A 18 -17.63 -3.42 10.52
C GLY A 18 -16.80 -2.70 9.47
N GLY A 19 -16.88 -1.37 9.40
CA GLY A 19 -16.06 -0.56 8.50
C GLY A 19 -14.58 -0.66 8.82
N LEU A 20 -14.19 -0.59 10.11
CA LEU A 20 -12.81 -0.77 10.54
C LEU A 20 -12.32 -2.18 10.24
N ALA A 21 -13.14 -3.20 10.49
CA ALA A 21 -12.80 -4.57 10.17
C ALA A 21 -12.60 -4.76 8.67
N ALA A 22 -13.42 -4.12 7.84
CA ALA A 22 -13.28 -4.18 6.39
C ALA A 22 -11.99 -3.53 5.90
N LEU A 23 -11.60 -2.39 6.47
CA LEU A 23 -10.33 -1.74 6.14
C LEU A 23 -9.13 -2.59 6.55
N THR A 24 -9.18 -3.20 7.73
CA THR A 24 -8.15 -4.10 8.20
C THR A 24 -8.04 -5.31 7.28
N ALA A 25 -9.18 -5.91 6.93
CA ALA A 25 -9.22 -7.03 6.00
C ALA A 25 -8.65 -6.62 4.63
N TYR A 26 -9.04 -5.45 4.13
CA TYR A 26 -8.49 -4.94 2.87
C TYR A 26 -6.97 -4.88 2.91
N THR A 27 -6.40 -4.38 4.00
CA THR A 27 -4.94 -4.28 4.16
C THR A 27 -4.28 -5.65 4.18
N TYR A 28 -4.81 -6.60 4.95
CA TYR A 28 -4.11 -7.84 5.27
C TYR A 28 -4.43 -9.03 4.35
N TYR A 29 -5.46 -8.92 3.52
CA TYR A 29 -5.80 -10.00 2.58
C TYR A 29 -5.43 -9.71 1.13
N GLY A 30 -4.60 -8.70 0.91
CA GLY A 30 -4.06 -8.45 -0.43
C GLY A 30 -3.03 -9.50 -0.80
N GLN A 31 -3.06 -9.96 -2.05
CA GLN A 31 -2.15 -11.01 -2.52
C GLN A 31 -0.70 -10.56 -2.56
N ASN A 32 -0.45 -9.25 -2.65
CA ASN A 32 0.87 -8.70 -2.81
C ASN A 32 1.48 -8.18 -1.50
N LEU A 33 0.83 -8.47 -0.38
CA LEU A 33 1.34 -8.10 0.93
C LEU A 33 2.52 -8.98 1.30
N ILE A 34 3.61 -8.33 1.69
CA ILE A 34 4.78 -9.03 2.24
C ILE A 34 5.17 -8.39 3.56
N SER A 35 5.93 -9.10 4.38
CA SER A 35 6.48 -8.57 5.62
C SER A 35 7.62 -7.59 5.33
N ALA A 36 7.95 -6.74 6.32
CA ALA A 36 9.08 -5.85 6.19
C ALA A 36 10.40 -6.62 6.01
N GLU A 37 10.55 -7.75 6.71
CA GLU A 37 11.72 -8.62 6.59
C GLU A 37 11.86 -9.19 5.18
N GLU A 38 10.77 -9.66 4.62
CA GLU A 38 10.74 -10.17 3.25
C GLU A 38 11.07 -9.04 2.26
N ALA A 39 10.51 -7.86 2.47
CA ALA A 39 10.78 -6.70 1.63
C ALA A 39 12.27 -6.34 1.65
N LYS A 40 12.88 -6.30 2.85
CA LYS A 40 14.30 -6.00 3.00
C LYS A 40 15.17 -7.03 2.26
N ARG A 41 14.78 -8.30 2.35
CA ARG A 41 15.48 -9.38 1.67
C ARG A 41 15.41 -9.23 0.15
N LEU A 42 14.21 -8.93 -0.36
CA LEU A 42 14.01 -8.75 -1.81
C LEU A 42 14.72 -7.49 -2.34
N ILE A 43 14.80 -6.44 -1.53
CA ILE A 43 15.59 -5.24 -1.88
C ILE A 43 17.08 -5.61 -1.97
N LYS A 44 17.58 -6.31 -0.96
CA LYS A 44 18.97 -6.72 -0.92
C LYS A 44 19.34 -7.62 -2.09
N ASP A 45 18.46 -8.53 -2.45
CA ASP A 45 18.68 -9.49 -3.54
C ASP A 45 18.47 -8.85 -4.94
N GLY A 46 18.07 -7.60 -5.00
CA GLY A 46 17.85 -6.91 -6.27
C GLY A 46 16.55 -7.29 -6.97
N LYS A 47 15.66 -8.01 -6.30
CA LYS A 47 14.34 -8.37 -6.85
C LYS A 47 13.35 -7.22 -6.77
N ILE A 48 13.42 -6.42 -5.71
CA ILE A 48 12.75 -5.13 -5.64
C ILE A 48 13.74 -4.08 -6.12
N LYS A 49 13.39 -3.40 -7.19
CA LYS A 49 14.27 -2.43 -7.86
C LYS A 49 13.94 -1.00 -7.49
N LYS A 50 12.70 -0.72 -7.12
CA LYS A 50 12.26 0.62 -6.69
C LYS A 50 11.26 0.51 -5.56
N VAL A 51 11.37 1.44 -4.62
CA VAL A 51 10.43 1.63 -3.52
C VAL A 51 9.65 2.90 -3.79
N ILE A 52 8.33 2.84 -3.68
CA ILE A 52 7.43 3.94 -4.00
C ILE A 52 6.66 4.34 -2.76
N ASP A 53 6.79 5.60 -2.38
CA ASP A 53 6.02 6.21 -1.30
C ASP A 53 4.75 6.82 -1.90
N VAL A 54 3.59 6.33 -1.48
CA VAL A 54 2.30 6.80 -2.03
C VAL A 54 1.54 7.70 -1.07
N ARG A 55 2.23 8.19 -0.03
CA ARG A 55 1.66 9.09 0.96
C ARG A 55 1.55 10.51 0.42
N THR A 56 0.97 11.40 1.22
CA THR A 56 0.85 12.81 0.86
C THR A 56 2.22 13.47 0.86
N ILE A 57 2.31 14.66 0.24
CA ILE A 57 3.55 15.43 0.22
C ILE A 57 3.97 15.85 1.63
N THR A 58 3.02 16.13 2.50
CA THR A 58 3.31 16.48 3.90
C THR A 58 3.95 15.31 4.63
N GLU A 59 3.40 14.12 4.47
CA GLU A 59 3.98 12.91 5.06
C GLU A 59 5.37 12.62 4.50
N TRP A 60 5.54 12.75 3.20
CA TRP A 60 6.82 12.57 2.53
C TRP A 60 7.88 13.52 3.07
N ARG A 61 7.55 14.79 3.22
CA ARG A 61 8.49 15.80 3.72
C ARG A 61 8.88 15.58 5.16
N ALA A 62 8.03 14.97 5.96
CA ALA A 62 8.32 14.67 7.36
C ALA A 62 9.33 13.52 7.52
N GLY A 63 9.58 12.77 6.47
CA GLY A 63 10.52 11.65 6.45
C GLY A 63 10.03 10.56 5.51
N HIS A 64 10.96 9.90 4.84
CA HIS A 64 10.63 8.83 3.89
C HIS A 64 11.81 7.88 3.74
N TYR A 65 11.56 6.74 3.13
CA TYR A 65 12.61 5.79 2.82
C TYR A 65 13.63 6.46 1.88
N PRO A 66 14.95 6.40 2.19
CA PRO A 66 15.95 7.25 1.52
C PRO A 66 16.01 7.16 0.00
N ARG A 67 15.70 6.01 -0.56
CA ARG A 67 15.74 5.80 -2.01
C ARG A 67 14.35 5.71 -2.63
N ALA A 68 13.31 6.07 -1.89
CA ALA A 68 11.96 5.98 -2.41
C ALA A 68 11.70 7.05 -3.46
N ILE A 69 10.84 6.71 -4.40
CA ILE A 69 10.25 7.65 -5.33
C ILE A 69 8.89 8.05 -4.74
N HIS A 70 8.56 9.33 -4.77
CA HIS A 70 7.28 9.81 -4.27
C HIS A 70 6.28 9.92 -5.41
N ILE A 71 5.24 9.10 -5.36
CA ILE A 71 4.09 9.21 -6.25
C ILE A 71 2.85 9.04 -5.37
N PRO A 72 2.19 10.14 -4.97
CA PRO A 72 0.97 10.04 -4.16
C PRO A 72 -0.05 9.12 -4.82
N VAL A 73 -0.83 8.40 -3.99
CA VAL A 73 -1.73 7.35 -4.49
C VAL A 73 -2.69 7.84 -5.57
N ASP A 74 -3.15 9.08 -5.47
CA ASP A 74 -4.08 9.67 -6.45
C ASP A 74 -3.38 10.16 -7.72
N LYS A 75 -2.05 10.10 -7.78
CA LYS A 75 -1.26 10.53 -8.92
C LYS A 75 -0.68 9.38 -9.73
N ILE A 76 -1.03 8.14 -9.41
CA ILE A 76 -0.52 6.98 -10.14
C ILE A 76 -1.27 6.86 -11.46
N ASN A 77 -0.58 7.06 -12.56
CA ASN A 77 -1.11 6.93 -13.92
C ASN A 77 0.04 6.63 -14.90
N GLU A 78 -0.29 6.48 -16.17
CA GLU A 78 0.71 6.16 -17.19
C GLU A 78 1.85 7.18 -17.23
N LYS A 79 1.54 8.46 -17.09
CA LYS A 79 2.54 9.52 -17.20
C LYS A 79 3.50 9.54 -16.02
N THR A 80 3.00 9.34 -14.81
CA THR A 80 3.81 9.42 -13.59
C THR A 80 4.67 8.18 -13.37
N THR A 81 4.40 7.11 -14.10
CA THR A 81 5.08 5.82 -13.91
C THR A 81 6.01 5.44 -15.07
N THR A 82 6.23 6.34 -16.03
CA THR A 82 7.04 6.04 -17.24
C THR A 82 8.47 5.62 -16.91
N GLU A 83 9.06 6.17 -15.85
CA GLU A 83 10.45 5.91 -15.47
C GLU A 83 10.61 4.70 -14.55
N LEU A 84 9.50 4.08 -14.13
CA LEU A 84 9.58 2.93 -13.24
C LEU A 84 10.00 1.67 -14.00
N PRO A 85 10.82 0.79 -13.38
CA PRO A 85 11.07 -0.51 -13.97
C PRO A 85 9.76 -1.29 -14.07
N LYS A 86 9.63 -2.12 -15.09
CA LYS A 86 8.39 -2.85 -15.37
C LYS A 86 8.08 -3.91 -14.33
N ARG A 87 9.03 -4.26 -13.50
CA ARG A 87 8.92 -5.36 -12.55
C ARG A 87 9.77 -5.07 -11.31
N GLY A 88 9.28 -5.51 -10.15
CA GLY A 88 10.04 -5.40 -8.91
C GLY A 88 9.84 -4.08 -8.19
N LEU A 89 8.59 -3.76 -7.85
CA LEU A 89 8.23 -2.54 -7.13
C LEU A 89 7.74 -2.88 -5.72
N LEU A 90 8.12 -2.06 -4.75
CA LEU A 90 7.58 -2.12 -3.41
C LEU A 90 6.88 -0.79 -3.12
N VAL A 91 5.65 -0.87 -2.65
CA VAL A 91 4.84 0.30 -2.36
C VAL A 91 4.59 0.36 -0.86
N TYR A 92 4.67 1.53 -0.28
CA TYR A 92 4.33 1.71 1.13
C TYR A 92 3.51 2.98 1.36
N CYS A 93 2.72 2.95 2.40
CA CYS A 93 2.08 4.10 3.02
C CYS A 93 2.36 4.05 4.52
N ASN A 94 1.36 4.15 5.39
CA ASN A 94 1.58 4.00 6.84
C ASN A 94 0.97 2.71 7.38
N THR A 95 -0.24 2.37 6.97
CA THR A 95 -0.98 1.21 7.49
C THR A 95 -1.29 0.15 6.42
N GLY A 96 -1.08 0.45 5.13
CA GLY A 96 -1.18 -0.51 4.06
C GLY A 96 -2.37 -0.35 3.11
N GLN A 97 -3.41 0.41 3.46
CA GLN A 97 -4.60 0.55 2.60
C GLN A 97 -4.28 1.27 1.28
N ARG A 98 -3.64 2.44 1.39
CA ARG A 98 -3.23 3.21 0.21
C ARG A 98 -2.20 2.43 -0.60
N ALA A 99 -1.29 1.75 0.08
CA ALA A 99 -0.25 0.96 -0.57
C ALA A 99 -0.84 -0.21 -1.36
N ARG A 100 -1.81 -0.92 -0.81
CA ARG A 100 -2.49 -2.00 -1.55
C ARG A 100 -3.21 -1.46 -2.77
N PHE A 101 -3.96 -0.38 -2.61
CA PHE A 101 -4.67 0.25 -3.73
C PHE A 101 -3.69 0.66 -4.83
N ALA A 102 -2.57 1.27 -4.43
CA ALA A 102 -1.53 1.69 -5.37
C ALA A 102 -0.89 0.49 -6.09
N ALA A 103 -0.61 -0.59 -5.35
CA ALA A 103 -0.05 -1.80 -5.95
C ALA A 103 -0.99 -2.39 -7.00
N GLU A 104 -2.29 -2.46 -6.69
CA GLU A 104 -3.29 -2.94 -7.64
C GLU A 104 -3.40 -2.03 -8.86
N LYS A 105 -3.31 -0.71 -8.65
CA LYS A 105 -3.32 0.25 -9.75
C LYS A 105 -2.11 0.06 -10.67
N LEU A 106 -0.93 -0.12 -10.09
CA LEU A 106 0.29 -0.38 -10.87
C LEU A 106 0.16 -1.68 -11.66
N GLU A 107 -0.38 -2.73 -11.07
CA GLU A 107 -0.62 -3.97 -11.80
C GLU A 107 -1.57 -3.74 -12.98
N SER A 108 -2.61 -2.94 -12.80
CA SER A 108 -3.55 -2.60 -13.89
C SER A 108 -2.86 -1.84 -15.03
N LEU A 109 -1.77 -1.15 -14.74
CA LEU A 109 -0.96 -0.44 -15.74
C LEU A 109 0.10 -1.34 -16.38
N GLY A 110 0.14 -2.63 -16.02
CA GLY A 110 1.03 -3.61 -16.65
C GLY A 110 2.30 -3.92 -15.87
N PHE A 111 2.49 -3.35 -14.69
CA PHE A 111 3.66 -3.68 -13.86
C PHE A 111 3.51 -5.07 -13.25
N LYS A 112 4.63 -5.76 -13.07
CA LYS A 112 4.72 -7.12 -12.51
C LYS A 112 5.52 -7.10 -11.22
N ASP A 113 5.32 -8.14 -10.38
CA ASP A 113 6.04 -8.26 -9.10
C ASP A 113 5.95 -6.96 -8.31
N VAL A 114 4.73 -6.55 -8.03
CA VAL A 114 4.41 -5.35 -7.26
C VAL A 114 3.98 -5.78 -5.87
N TYR A 115 4.73 -5.36 -4.87
CA TYR A 115 4.49 -5.73 -3.47
C TYR A 115 4.11 -4.50 -2.65
N TYR A 116 3.48 -4.72 -1.51
CA TYR A 116 3.27 -3.65 -0.53
C TYR A 116 3.49 -4.18 0.88
N ILE A 117 3.77 -3.29 1.81
CA ILE A 117 3.87 -3.61 3.23
C ILE A 117 2.76 -2.89 4.00
N ALA A 118 2.36 -3.48 5.13
CA ALA A 118 1.41 -2.90 6.08
C ALA A 118 2.20 -2.40 7.30
N GLY A 119 2.69 -1.17 7.22
CA GLY A 119 3.49 -0.59 8.29
C GLY A 119 4.28 0.62 7.81
N LEU A 120 5.05 1.19 8.74
CA LEU A 120 5.83 2.39 8.48
C LEU A 120 7.08 2.09 7.66
N TYR A 121 7.55 3.07 6.90
CA TYR A 121 8.79 2.92 6.12
C TYR A 121 10.01 2.62 7.00
N THR A 122 9.96 3.05 8.27
CA THR A 122 11.06 2.79 9.20
C THR A 122 11.31 1.31 9.42
N SER A 123 10.32 0.46 9.17
CA SER A 123 10.50 -0.99 9.24
C SER A 123 11.41 -1.52 8.12
N LEU A 124 11.69 -0.72 7.11
CA LEU A 124 12.57 -1.07 5.99
C LEU A 124 14.03 -0.67 6.23
N LEU A 125 14.28 0.10 7.28
CA LEU A 125 15.63 0.62 7.59
C LEU A 125 16.54 -0.40 8.28
#